data_c9d01bdad34327f3195c897fa870a01f
#
_entry.id   c9d01bdad34327f3195c897fa870a01f
#
_cell.length_a   1.000
_cell.length_b   1.000
_cell.length_c   1.000
_cell.angle_alpha   90.00
_cell.angle_beta   90.00
_cell.angle_gamma   90.00
#
_symmetry.space_group_name_H-M   'P 1'
#
loop_
_entity.id
_entity.type
_entity.pdbx_description
1 polymer ?
#
loop_
_entity_poly.entity_id
_entity_poly.type
_entity_poly.pdbx_seq_one_letter_code
_entity_poly.pdbx_strand_id
1 'polypeptide(L)'
;MSDGVQERAPRAGGLGVLFMHEVHNVRGRREDHFEAAFREGWMPMLADGDDARLLWYAHHAQGSGPAYTVVTITAVQDGAAWERLALRVQQGDLQKWMRGLDELRHEVEAKLLIPLPWSPLQGVSFDEVPVDGREHELSLYMEDTMWPYQDKFEEYIVRCGDVYARSLERPSSMLTIQAAFQPALGSHLRREVTLMQRIQRPEQLLELLRTHIPPEHRAPGTWMHDALDLRDQWTSRLLRTSAWSPLY
;
A
#
# COMPACT_ATOMS: atom_id res chain seq x y z
N MET A 1 -16.81 -26.02 -42.80
CA MET A 1 -15.58 -25.28 -42.35
C MET A 1 -15.93 -24.65 -41.02
N SER A 2 -15.54 -25.28 -39.95
CA SER A 2 -15.86 -24.85 -38.59
C SER A 2 -14.56 -24.31 -38.01
N ASP A 3 -14.49 -23.00 -37.90
CA ASP A 3 -13.38 -22.30 -37.25
C ASP A 3 -13.47 -22.53 -35.73
N GLY A 4 -12.58 -23.39 -35.23
CA GLY A 4 -12.41 -23.64 -33.83
C GLY A 4 -11.78 -22.39 -33.14
N VAL A 5 -12.57 -21.69 -32.37
CA VAL A 5 -12.06 -20.74 -31.40
C VAL A 5 -11.31 -21.55 -30.34
N GLN A 6 -9.99 -21.55 -30.41
CA GLN A 6 -9.15 -22.05 -29.34
C GLN A 6 -9.27 -21.09 -28.15
N GLU A 7 -10.05 -21.49 -27.17
CA GLU A 7 -10.08 -20.89 -25.85
C GLU A 7 -8.67 -21.01 -25.25
N ARG A 8 -7.93 -19.88 -25.21
CA ARG A 8 -6.65 -19.82 -24.51
C ARG A 8 -6.90 -20.10 -23.03
N ALA A 9 -6.49 -21.28 -22.59
CA ALA A 9 -6.39 -21.58 -21.17
C ALA A 9 -5.60 -20.43 -20.49
N PRO A 10 -6.05 -19.93 -19.31
CA PRO A 10 -5.29 -18.93 -18.56
C PRO A 10 -3.89 -19.51 -18.30
N ARG A 11 -2.86 -18.78 -18.70
CA ARG A 11 -1.48 -19.09 -18.33
C ARG A 11 -1.47 -19.27 -16.82
N ALA A 12 -0.95 -20.40 -16.34
CA ALA A 12 -0.66 -20.61 -14.93
C ALA A 12 0.15 -19.38 -14.47
N GLY A 13 -0.54 -18.45 -13.79
CA GLY A 13 0.05 -17.24 -13.29
C GLY A 13 1.16 -17.63 -12.32
N GLY A 14 2.33 -17.06 -12.48
CA GLY A 14 3.37 -17.09 -11.48
C GLY A 14 2.76 -16.71 -10.12
N LEU A 15 3.27 -17.31 -9.06
CA LEU A 15 2.93 -16.97 -7.67
C LEU A 15 2.96 -15.44 -7.56
N GLY A 16 1.84 -14.85 -7.10
CA GLY A 16 1.60 -13.40 -7.22
C GLY A 16 2.65 -12.53 -6.53
N VAL A 17 2.76 -11.30 -6.98
CA VAL A 17 3.61 -10.24 -6.42
C VAL A 17 3.37 -10.11 -4.91
N LEU A 18 4.45 -10.04 -4.14
CA LEU A 18 4.43 -9.72 -2.71
C LEU A 18 4.72 -8.22 -2.54
N PHE A 19 4.14 -7.63 -1.51
CA PHE A 19 4.37 -6.24 -1.16
C PHE A 19 4.90 -6.14 0.26
N MET A 20 6.09 -5.58 0.43
CA MET A 20 6.61 -5.20 1.74
C MET A 20 6.06 -3.82 2.08
N HIS A 21 5.22 -3.77 3.09
CA HIS A 21 4.73 -2.53 3.67
C HIS A 21 5.48 -2.26 4.95
N GLU A 22 6.10 -1.10 5.04
CA GLU A 22 6.91 -0.70 6.18
C GLU A 22 6.48 0.66 6.70
N VAL A 23 6.38 0.77 8.01
CA VAL A 23 6.14 2.02 8.73
C VAL A 23 7.38 2.35 9.53
N HIS A 24 8.06 3.42 9.18
CA HIS A 24 9.32 3.85 9.79
C HIS A 24 9.05 5.02 10.73
N ASN A 25 9.61 4.94 11.95
CA ASN A 25 9.70 6.05 12.87
C ASN A 25 11.09 6.67 12.74
N VAL A 26 11.20 7.72 11.93
CA VAL A 26 12.48 8.36 11.59
C VAL A 26 12.95 9.26 12.73
N ARG A 27 14.25 9.31 12.99
CA ARG A 27 14.83 10.20 13.99
C ARG A 27 14.71 11.65 13.52
N GLY A 28 14.22 12.53 14.37
CA GLY A 28 14.12 13.95 14.07
C GLY A 28 15.47 14.55 13.66
N ARG A 29 15.46 15.46 12.71
CA ARG A 29 16.61 16.04 11.98
C ARG A 29 17.36 15.06 11.06
N ARG A 30 16.80 13.88 10.80
CA ARG A 30 17.38 12.88 9.89
C ARG A 30 16.49 12.57 8.70
N GLU A 31 15.39 13.28 8.54
CA GLU A 31 14.39 13.05 7.50
C GLU A 31 14.98 13.12 6.11
N ASP A 32 15.76 14.19 5.83
CA ASP A 32 16.39 14.38 4.52
C ASP A 32 17.39 13.26 4.19
N HIS A 33 18.15 12.80 5.21
CA HIS A 33 19.09 11.69 5.03
C HIS A 33 18.35 10.38 4.83
N PHE A 34 17.21 10.18 5.53
CA PHE A 34 16.40 8.99 5.37
C PHE A 34 15.75 8.94 3.99
N GLU A 35 15.21 10.07 3.52
CA GLU A 35 14.66 10.21 2.19
C GLU A 35 15.71 9.98 1.11
N ALA A 36 16.89 10.59 1.24
CA ALA A 36 18.02 10.37 0.33
C ALA A 36 18.47 8.90 0.29
N ALA A 37 18.49 8.21 1.44
CA ALA A 37 18.83 6.79 1.49
C ALA A 37 17.86 5.92 0.67
N PHE A 38 16.57 6.28 0.59
CA PHE A 38 15.61 5.59 -0.28
C PHE A 38 15.77 6.00 -1.74
N ARG A 39 15.80 7.28 -2.03
CA ARG A 39 15.87 7.82 -3.40
C ARG A 39 17.16 7.45 -4.11
N GLU A 40 18.29 7.65 -3.45
CA GLU A 40 19.63 7.49 -4.03
C GLU A 40 20.24 6.10 -3.77
N GLY A 41 19.69 5.37 -2.80
CA GLY A 41 20.14 4.05 -2.38
C GLY A 41 19.17 2.94 -2.74
N TRP A 42 18.05 2.83 -1.99
CA TRP A 42 17.12 1.70 -2.11
C TRP A 42 16.59 1.50 -3.52
N MET A 43 16.10 2.57 -4.16
CA MET A 43 15.55 2.47 -5.52
C MET A 43 16.54 1.91 -6.55
N PRO A 44 17.74 2.49 -6.74
CA PRO A 44 18.69 1.95 -7.70
C PRO A 44 19.21 0.57 -7.30
N MET A 45 19.43 0.29 -6.01
CA MET A 45 19.90 -1.02 -5.55
C MET A 45 18.85 -2.14 -5.76
N LEU A 46 17.56 -1.82 -5.69
CA LEU A 46 16.49 -2.76 -6.06
C LEU A 46 16.46 -2.99 -7.57
N ALA A 47 16.67 -1.92 -8.35
CA ALA A 47 16.67 -2.01 -9.82
C ALA A 47 17.75 -2.94 -10.36
N ASP A 48 18.92 -2.99 -9.72
CA ASP A 48 20.00 -3.91 -10.09
C ASP A 48 19.60 -5.39 -10.00
N GLY A 49 18.61 -5.73 -9.18
CA GLY A 49 18.09 -7.09 -9.01
C GLY A 49 16.96 -7.48 -9.96
N ASP A 50 16.34 -6.54 -10.65
CA ASP A 50 15.20 -6.70 -11.58
C ASP A 50 13.93 -7.37 -11.01
N ASP A 51 13.90 -7.75 -9.74
CA ASP A 51 12.84 -8.53 -9.11
C ASP A 51 12.14 -7.81 -7.93
N ALA A 52 12.50 -6.56 -7.69
CA ALA A 52 11.87 -5.71 -6.67
C ALA A 52 11.87 -4.24 -7.10
N ARG A 53 10.87 -3.48 -6.66
CA ARG A 53 10.74 -2.03 -6.90
C ARG A 53 10.07 -1.35 -5.71
N LEU A 54 10.60 -0.21 -5.31
CA LEU A 54 9.87 0.72 -4.45
C LEU A 54 8.69 1.27 -5.25
N LEU A 55 7.48 1.22 -4.65
CA LEU A 55 6.27 1.76 -5.27
C LEU A 55 5.85 3.08 -4.65
N TRP A 56 5.78 3.14 -3.32
CA TRP A 56 5.43 4.35 -2.58
C TRP A 56 6.47 4.69 -1.53
N TYR A 57 6.77 5.96 -1.47
CA TYR A 57 7.44 6.61 -0.34
C TYR A 57 6.57 7.80 0.08
N ALA A 58 5.97 7.71 1.26
CA ALA A 58 5.02 8.69 1.73
C ALA A 58 5.26 9.05 3.19
N HIS A 59 5.09 10.32 3.51
CA HIS A 59 5.11 10.82 4.88
C HIS A 59 3.70 10.88 5.45
N HIS A 60 3.52 10.73 6.77
CA HIS A 60 2.31 11.24 7.39
C HIS A 60 2.14 12.72 7.03
N ALA A 61 0.97 13.08 6.52
CA ALA A 61 0.66 14.48 6.26
C ALA A 61 0.71 15.24 7.57
N GLN A 62 1.29 16.44 7.55
CA GLN A 62 1.52 17.23 8.75
C GLN A 62 0.24 17.41 9.58
N GLY A 63 0.32 17.12 10.86
CA GLY A 63 -0.78 17.22 11.79
C GLY A 63 -1.78 16.05 11.80
N SER A 64 -1.58 15.03 10.94
CA SER A 64 -2.52 13.90 10.81
C SER A 64 -2.10 12.64 11.57
N GLY A 65 -0.94 12.64 12.23
CA GLY A 65 -0.43 11.48 12.95
C GLY A 65 0.92 11.78 13.61
N PRO A 66 1.63 10.75 14.09
CA PRO A 66 2.95 10.93 14.67
C PRO A 66 3.92 11.60 13.70
N ALA A 67 4.67 12.60 14.19
CA ALA A 67 5.70 13.25 13.42
C ALA A 67 6.81 12.26 13.01
N TYR A 68 7.50 12.58 11.92
CA TYR A 68 8.62 11.77 11.42
C TYR A 68 8.26 10.32 11.04
N THR A 69 7.01 10.07 10.73
CA THR A 69 6.57 8.76 10.26
C THR A 69 6.60 8.72 8.73
N VAL A 70 7.25 7.71 8.20
CA VAL A 70 7.32 7.41 6.76
C VAL A 70 6.72 6.04 6.51
N VAL A 71 5.90 5.92 5.48
CA VAL A 71 5.35 4.64 5.00
C VAL A 71 5.98 4.34 3.64
N THR A 72 6.51 3.13 3.49
CA THR A 72 7.02 2.65 2.21
C THR A 72 6.34 1.35 1.80
N ILE A 73 6.13 1.18 0.49
CA ILE A 73 5.66 -0.08 -0.08
C ILE A 73 6.62 -0.47 -1.19
N THR A 74 7.24 -1.63 -1.03
CA THR A 74 8.14 -2.24 -2.02
C THR A 74 7.47 -3.49 -2.59
N ALA A 75 7.31 -3.55 -3.91
CA ALA A 75 6.87 -4.76 -4.61
C ALA A 75 8.04 -5.70 -4.80
N VAL A 76 7.79 -7.00 -4.62
CA VAL A 76 8.74 -8.08 -4.84
C VAL A 76 8.06 -9.15 -5.73
N GLN A 77 8.73 -9.58 -6.77
CA GLN A 77 8.14 -10.37 -7.85
C GLN A 77 7.46 -11.67 -7.38
N ASP A 78 8.08 -12.36 -6.44
CA ASP A 78 7.59 -13.61 -5.85
C ASP A 78 8.33 -13.97 -4.55
N GLY A 79 8.04 -15.12 -3.96
CA GLY A 79 8.70 -15.59 -2.75
C GLY A 79 10.20 -15.84 -2.90
N ALA A 80 10.67 -16.28 -4.09
CA ALA A 80 12.10 -16.49 -4.34
C ALA A 80 12.84 -15.15 -4.46
N ALA A 81 12.22 -14.15 -5.08
CA ALA A 81 12.74 -12.78 -5.12
C ALA A 81 12.82 -12.18 -3.71
N TRP A 82 11.80 -12.42 -2.89
CA TRP A 82 11.82 -12.00 -1.48
C TRP A 82 12.97 -12.65 -0.69
N GLU A 83 13.21 -13.95 -0.88
CA GLU A 83 14.32 -14.66 -0.24
C GLU A 83 15.66 -14.06 -0.67
N ARG A 84 15.86 -13.82 -1.97
CA ARG A 84 17.08 -13.17 -2.49
C ARG A 84 17.29 -11.79 -1.87
N LEU A 85 16.23 -10.97 -1.81
CA LEU A 85 16.28 -9.64 -1.19
C LEU A 85 16.65 -9.74 0.30
N ALA A 86 16.02 -10.67 1.03
CA ALA A 86 16.33 -10.90 2.44
C ALA A 86 17.81 -11.29 2.65
N LEU A 87 18.35 -12.17 1.81
CA LEU A 87 19.76 -12.55 1.85
C LEU A 87 20.70 -11.37 1.53
N ARG A 88 20.37 -10.54 0.54
CA ARG A 88 21.13 -9.33 0.21
C ARG A 88 21.19 -8.37 1.40
N VAL A 89 20.06 -8.17 2.10
CA VAL A 89 19.96 -7.31 3.28
C VAL A 89 20.70 -7.89 4.49
N GLN A 90 20.57 -9.19 4.74
CA GLN A 90 21.10 -9.81 5.97
C GLN A 90 22.60 -10.12 5.88
N GLN A 91 23.07 -10.55 4.73
CA GLN A 91 24.43 -11.09 4.56
C GLN A 91 25.16 -10.58 3.29
N GLY A 92 24.43 -9.88 2.41
CA GLY A 92 24.94 -9.47 1.10
C GLY A 92 25.30 -7.99 1.00
N ASP A 93 25.23 -7.50 -0.22
CA ASP A 93 25.61 -6.16 -0.65
C ASP A 93 24.78 -5.04 0.01
N LEU A 94 23.53 -5.31 0.35
CA LEU A 94 22.63 -4.34 0.99
C LEU A 94 22.79 -4.26 2.52
N GLN A 95 23.57 -5.13 3.15
CA GLN A 95 23.71 -5.16 4.61
C GLN A 95 24.25 -3.84 5.18
N LYS A 96 25.29 -3.28 4.54
CA LYS A 96 25.88 -2.00 4.98
C LYS A 96 24.89 -0.85 4.85
N TRP A 97 24.13 -0.82 3.76
CA TRP A 97 23.10 0.19 3.54
C TRP A 97 22.00 0.08 4.60
N MET A 98 21.50 -1.12 4.87
CA MET A 98 20.46 -1.34 5.88
C MET A 98 20.89 -0.90 7.28
N ARG A 99 22.14 -1.20 7.67
CA ARG A 99 22.69 -0.70 8.95
C ARG A 99 22.74 0.82 9.01
N GLY A 100 23.11 1.47 7.91
CA GLY A 100 23.06 2.94 7.81
C GLY A 100 21.64 3.49 7.93
N LEU A 101 20.67 2.80 7.34
CA LEU A 101 19.26 3.18 7.45
C LEU A 101 18.76 3.04 8.90
N ASP A 102 19.17 1.98 9.62
CA ASP A 102 18.79 1.76 11.02
C ASP A 102 19.35 2.85 11.96
N GLU A 103 20.42 3.52 11.60
CA GLU A 103 20.94 4.68 12.34
C GLU A 103 20.06 5.93 12.19
N LEU A 104 19.20 5.96 11.15
CA LEU A 104 18.34 7.09 10.83
C LEU A 104 16.92 6.95 11.39
N ARG A 105 16.55 5.80 11.93
CA ARG A 105 15.22 5.51 12.48
C ARG A 105 15.28 4.98 13.91
N HIS A 106 14.21 5.10 14.64
CA HIS A 106 14.03 4.50 15.96
C HIS A 106 13.56 3.05 15.83
N GLU A 107 12.62 2.81 14.92
CA GLU A 107 11.98 1.51 14.71
C GLU A 107 11.40 1.42 13.30
N VAL A 108 11.10 0.21 12.91
CA VAL A 108 10.31 -0.12 11.71
C VAL A 108 9.34 -1.24 12.04
N GLU A 109 8.09 -1.06 11.66
CA GLU A 109 7.08 -2.11 11.64
C GLU A 109 6.89 -2.55 10.18
N ALA A 110 7.09 -3.82 9.90
CA ALA A 110 7.01 -4.37 8.56
C ALA A 110 6.01 -5.53 8.48
N LYS A 111 5.30 -5.63 7.35
CA LYS A 111 4.43 -6.75 7.02
C LYS A 111 4.52 -7.09 5.54
N LEU A 112 4.39 -8.37 5.21
CA LEU A 112 4.22 -8.81 3.84
C LEU A 112 2.74 -8.83 3.51
N LEU A 113 2.39 -8.25 2.38
CA LEU A 113 1.03 -8.15 1.89
C LEU A 113 0.88 -8.89 0.56
N ILE A 114 -0.32 -9.40 0.33
CA ILE A 114 -0.78 -9.91 -0.97
C ILE A 114 -2.01 -9.11 -1.42
N PRO A 115 -2.21 -8.91 -2.73
CA PRO A 115 -3.35 -8.15 -3.22
C PRO A 115 -4.65 -8.90 -2.99
N LEU A 116 -5.71 -8.17 -2.68
CA LEU A 116 -7.07 -8.71 -2.68
C LEU A 116 -7.52 -9.04 -4.12
N PRO A 117 -8.43 -10.01 -4.33
CA PRO A 117 -8.86 -10.41 -5.67
C PRO A 117 -9.38 -9.28 -6.56
N TRP A 118 -9.93 -8.23 -5.96
CA TRP A 118 -10.47 -7.06 -6.64
C TRP A 118 -9.53 -5.83 -6.57
N SER A 119 -8.33 -5.96 -6.03
CA SER A 119 -7.36 -4.86 -5.99
C SER A 119 -7.04 -4.38 -7.41
N PRO A 120 -7.03 -3.07 -7.69
CA PRO A 120 -6.54 -2.55 -8.97
C PRO A 120 -5.09 -2.97 -9.26
N LEU A 121 -4.27 -3.07 -8.22
CA LEU A 121 -2.89 -3.49 -8.31
C LEU A 121 -2.79 -5.01 -8.03
N GLN A 122 -2.93 -5.83 -9.09
CA GLN A 122 -2.79 -7.29 -9.02
C GLN A 122 -1.37 -7.77 -9.33
N GLY A 123 -0.61 -6.98 -10.05
CA GLY A 123 0.76 -7.24 -10.45
C GLY A 123 1.49 -5.96 -10.73
N VAL A 124 2.80 -6.04 -10.85
CA VAL A 124 3.67 -4.89 -11.13
C VAL A 124 4.51 -5.21 -12.36
N SER A 125 4.47 -4.33 -13.34
CA SER A 125 5.41 -4.33 -14.45
C SER A 125 6.68 -3.63 -13.96
N PHE A 126 7.66 -4.40 -13.52
CA PHE A 126 8.86 -3.84 -12.88
C PHE A 126 9.64 -2.90 -13.78
N ASP A 127 9.59 -3.12 -15.10
CA ASP A 127 10.24 -2.26 -16.10
C ASP A 127 9.56 -0.89 -16.24
N GLU A 128 8.29 -0.78 -15.84
CA GLU A 128 7.51 0.45 -15.92
C GLU A 128 7.59 1.30 -14.66
N VAL A 129 8.08 0.74 -13.54
CA VAL A 129 8.25 1.50 -12.30
C VAL A 129 9.48 2.38 -12.38
N PRO A 130 9.36 3.71 -12.22
CA PRO A 130 10.50 4.62 -12.26
C PRO A 130 11.55 4.28 -11.18
N VAL A 131 12.82 4.37 -11.56
CA VAL A 131 13.97 4.14 -10.66
C VAL A 131 14.92 5.34 -10.58
N ASP A 132 14.59 6.42 -11.30
CA ASP A 132 15.43 7.62 -11.44
C ASP A 132 15.08 8.74 -10.44
N GLY A 133 14.08 8.54 -9.59
CA GLY A 133 13.65 9.54 -8.61
C GLY A 133 13.17 10.85 -9.25
N ARG A 134 12.54 10.79 -10.44
CA ARG A 134 12.01 11.95 -11.14
C ARG A 134 11.00 12.70 -10.28
N GLU A 135 11.11 14.03 -10.23
CA GLU A 135 10.21 14.86 -9.45
C GLU A 135 8.86 15.09 -10.16
N HIS A 136 7.82 15.12 -9.35
CA HIS A 136 6.43 15.34 -9.75
C HIS A 136 5.67 16.10 -8.67
N GLU A 137 4.40 16.46 -8.94
CA GLU A 137 3.52 17.05 -7.92
C GLU A 137 3.20 16.04 -6.82
N LEU A 138 3.05 16.56 -5.61
CA LEU A 138 2.71 15.75 -4.44
C LEU A 138 1.27 15.24 -4.53
N SER A 139 1.06 14.02 -4.10
CA SER A 139 -0.27 13.43 -3.97
C SER A 139 -0.62 13.11 -2.52
N LEU A 140 -1.90 13.23 -2.21
CA LEU A 140 -2.43 12.84 -0.92
C LEU A 140 -3.10 11.47 -1.03
N TYR A 141 -2.87 10.65 -0.02
CA TYR A 141 -3.45 9.33 0.14
C TYR A 141 -4.11 9.19 1.50
N MET A 142 -5.13 8.36 1.54
CA MET A 142 -5.65 7.80 2.77
C MET A 142 -5.33 6.31 2.79
N GLU A 143 -4.52 5.89 3.75
CA GLU A 143 -4.28 4.48 4.02
C GLU A 143 -5.23 4.05 5.12
N ASP A 144 -6.19 3.22 4.77
CA ASP A 144 -7.10 2.61 5.74
C ASP A 144 -6.66 1.19 6.07
N THR A 145 -6.56 0.89 7.35
CA THR A 145 -6.40 -0.47 7.85
C THR A 145 -7.62 -0.86 8.65
N MET A 146 -8.33 -1.88 8.19
CA MET A 146 -9.53 -2.42 8.83
C MET A 146 -9.27 -3.80 9.40
N TRP A 147 -9.85 -4.07 10.57
CA TRP A 147 -9.77 -5.37 11.26
C TRP A 147 -11.16 -6.03 11.31
N PRO A 148 -11.53 -6.80 10.28
CA PRO A 148 -12.78 -7.57 10.28
C PRO A 148 -12.82 -8.59 11.42
N TYR A 149 -14.03 -8.95 11.88
CA TYR A 149 -14.21 -10.08 12.78
C TYR A 149 -13.63 -11.34 12.13
N GLN A 150 -13.05 -12.23 12.92
CA GLN A 150 -12.30 -13.38 12.38
C GLN A 150 -13.16 -14.30 11.52
N ASP A 151 -14.40 -14.52 11.93
CA ASP A 151 -15.42 -15.31 11.21
C ASP A 151 -16.05 -14.56 10.02
N LYS A 152 -15.79 -13.26 9.90
CA LYS A 152 -16.33 -12.37 8.85
C LYS A 152 -15.28 -11.91 7.83
N PHE A 153 -14.06 -12.36 7.94
CA PHE A 153 -12.95 -11.83 7.14
C PHE A 153 -13.19 -12.00 5.63
N GLU A 154 -13.55 -13.20 5.19
CA GLU A 154 -13.78 -13.49 3.78
C GLU A 154 -15.03 -12.76 3.26
N GLU A 155 -16.10 -12.70 4.07
CA GLU A 155 -17.31 -11.94 3.74
C GLU A 155 -16.99 -10.44 3.61
N TYR A 156 -16.16 -9.91 4.51
CA TYR A 156 -15.71 -8.51 4.44
C TYR A 156 -14.96 -8.21 3.14
N ILE A 157 -14.03 -9.06 2.73
CA ILE A 157 -13.28 -8.89 1.48
C ILE A 157 -14.23 -8.78 0.29
N VAL A 158 -15.18 -9.71 0.17
CA VAL A 158 -16.15 -9.71 -0.93
C VAL A 158 -17.03 -8.46 -0.89
N ARG A 159 -17.61 -8.15 0.26
CA ARG A 159 -18.52 -7.00 0.41
C ARG A 159 -17.81 -5.66 0.23
N CYS A 160 -16.56 -5.55 0.67
CA CYS A 160 -15.74 -4.36 0.46
C CYS A 160 -15.50 -4.10 -1.04
N GLY A 161 -15.21 -5.14 -1.82
CA GLY A 161 -15.08 -5.04 -3.27
C GLY A 161 -16.39 -4.68 -3.96
N ASP A 162 -17.46 -5.43 -3.65
CA ASP A 162 -18.74 -5.30 -4.33
C ASP A 162 -19.53 -4.02 -3.99
N VAL A 163 -19.33 -3.47 -2.81
CA VAL A 163 -20.09 -2.30 -2.34
C VAL A 163 -19.20 -1.08 -2.27
N TYR A 164 -18.14 -1.12 -1.43
CA TYR A 164 -17.32 0.07 -1.20
C TYR A 164 -16.48 0.43 -2.41
N ALA A 165 -15.68 -0.49 -2.94
CA ALA A 165 -14.80 -0.22 -4.07
C ALA A 165 -15.59 0.24 -5.29
N ARG A 166 -16.69 -0.44 -5.64
CA ARG A 166 -17.57 -0.02 -6.73
C ARG A 166 -18.20 1.36 -6.51
N SER A 167 -18.49 1.73 -5.27
CA SER A 167 -19.03 3.07 -4.99
C SER A 167 -18.06 4.19 -5.31
N LEU A 168 -16.75 3.89 -5.31
CA LEU A 168 -15.67 4.83 -5.61
C LEU A 168 -15.31 4.91 -7.10
N GLU A 169 -15.85 4.06 -7.96
CA GLU A 169 -15.61 4.11 -9.42
C GLU A 169 -16.31 5.30 -10.11
N ARG A 170 -17.12 6.05 -9.37
CA ARG A 170 -17.83 7.22 -9.92
C ARG A 170 -16.86 8.37 -10.20
N PRO A 171 -17.02 9.11 -11.33
CA PRO A 171 -16.16 10.25 -11.64
C PRO A 171 -16.19 11.36 -10.57
N SER A 172 -17.26 11.42 -9.78
CA SER A 172 -17.40 12.37 -8.67
C SER A 172 -16.78 11.89 -7.37
N SER A 173 -16.19 10.71 -7.33
CA SER A 173 -15.62 10.17 -6.11
C SER A 173 -14.45 11.02 -5.62
N MET A 174 -14.40 11.23 -4.31
CA MET A 174 -13.33 11.94 -3.64
C MET A 174 -12.06 11.06 -3.53
N LEU A 175 -12.24 9.76 -3.49
CA LEU A 175 -11.18 8.75 -3.35
C LEU A 175 -11.14 7.83 -4.56
N THR A 176 -9.96 7.34 -4.87
CA THR A 176 -9.75 6.24 -5.82
C THR A 176 -8.84 5.22 -5.18
N ILE A 177 -9.30 3.96 -5.09
CA ILE A 177 -8.48 2.86 -4.60
C ILE A 177 -7.38 2.60 -5.62
N GLN A 178 -6.12 2.70 -5.19
CA GLN A 178 -4.95 2.36 -6.00
C GLN A 178 -4.50 0.92 -5.74
N ALA A 179 -4.63 0.47 -4.51
CA ALA A 179 -4.32 -0.90 -4.12
C ALA A 179 -5.16 -1.32 -2.90
N ALA A 180 -5.44 -2.60 -2.82
CA ALA A 180 -6.12 -3.24 -1.71
C ALA A 180 -5.41 -4.54 -1.36
N PHE A 181 -5.07 -4.72 -0.08
CA PHE A 181 -4.19 -5.78 0.39
C PHE A 181 -4.76 -6.51 1.60
N GLN A 182 -4.23 -7.71 1.82
CA GLN A 182 -4.28 -8.43 3.10
C GLN A 182 -2.87 -8.92 3.46
N PRO A 183 -2.55 -9.13 4.74
CA PRO A 183 -1.29 -9.73 5.13
C PRO A 183 -1.15 -11.15 4.57
N ALA A 184 0.04 -11.48 4.06
CA ALA A 184 0.41 -12.86 3.80
C ALA A 184 0.34 -13.66 5.11
N LEU A 185 -0.04 -14.93 5.02
CA LEU A 185 -0.24 -15.77 6.21
C LEU A 185 0.99 -15.76 7.14
N GLY A 186 0.77 -15.39 8.39
CA GLY A 186 1.82 -15.32 9.42
C GLY A 186 2.70 -14.09 9.37
N SER A 187 2.49 -13.15 8.43
CA SER A 187 3.31 -11.93 8.31
C SER A 187 2.86 -10.76 9.20
N HIS A 188 1.74 -10.91 9.92
CA HIS A 188 1.23 -9.88 10.83
C HIS A 188 0.45 -10.49 12.00
N LEU A 189 0.26 -9.70 13.07
CA LEU A 189 -0.40 -10.15 14.30
C LEU A 189 -1.91 -10.39 14.13
N ARG A 190 -2.55 -9.71 13.18
CA ARG A 190 -4.00 -9.76 12.94
C ARG A 190 -4.29 -9.94 11.45
N ARG A 191 -5.40 -10.61 11.15
CA ARG A 191 -5.99 -10.52 9.81
C ARG A 191 -6.56 -9.11 9.63
N GLU A 192 -6.23 -8.50 8.52
CA GLU A 192 -6.64 -7.13 8.22
C GLU A 192 -6.80 -6.90 6.72
N VAL A 193 -7.46 -5.82 6.37
CA VAL A 193 -7.51 -5.29 5.00
C VAL A 193 -6.89 -3.90 5.00
N THR A 194 -5.93 -3.67 4.13
CA THR A 194 -5.29 -2.36 3.94
C THR A 194 -5.67 -1.80 2.58
N LEU A 195 -6.19 -0.58 2.54
CA LEU A 195 -6.51 0.15 1.32
C LEU A 195 -5.57 1.33 1.14
N MET A 196 -4.94 1.44 -0.02
CA MET A 196 -4.24 2.64 -0.46
C MET A 196 -5.16 3.43 -1.38
N GLN A 197 -5.65 4.57 -0.92
CA GLN A 197 -6.65 5.38 -1.60
C GLN A 197 -6.09 6.76 -1.90
N ARG A 198 -5.99 7.12 -3.18
CA ARG A 198 -5.59 8.46 -3.60
C ARG A 198 -6.75 9.43 -3.39
N ILE A 199 -6.47 10.59 -2.82
CA ILE A 199 -7.43 11.67 -2.66
C ILE A 199 -7.44 12.49 -3.94
N GLN A 200 -8.55 12.39 -4.68
CA GLN A 200 -8.70 13.06 -5.97
C GLN A 200 -9.13 14.54 -5.85
N ARG A 201 -9.70 14.88 -4.70
CA ARG A 201 -10.27 16.22 -4.44
C ARG A 201 -9.82 16.73 -3.07
N PRO A 202 -8.57 17.23 -2.98
CA PRO A 202 -8.03 17.74 -1.71
C PRO A 202 -8.87 18.87 -1.10
N GLU A 203 -9.57 19.64 -1.93
CA GLU A 203 -10.48 20.70 -1.48
C GLU A 203 -11.67 20.18 -0.66
N GLN A 204 -12.02 18.90 -0.81
CA GLN A 204 -13.09 18.24 -0.07
C GLN A 204 -12.57 17.44 1.15
N LEU A 205 -11.27 17.52 1.45
CA LEU A 205 -10.65 16.75 2.52
C LEU A 205 -11.34 16.90 3.87
N LEU A 206 -11.87 18.09 4.16
CA LEU A 206 -12.60 18.35 5.39
C LEU A 206 -13.83 17.43 5.55
N GLU A 207 -14.46 17.01 4.47
CA GLU A 207 -15.60 16.08 4.52
C GLU A 207 -15.17 14.68 4.96
N LEU A 208 -13.97 14.24 4.56
CA LEU A 208 -13.37 12.97 5.02
C LEU A 208 -12.97 13.00 6.49
N LEU A 209 -12.50 14.17 6.98
CA LEU A 209 -11.92 14.31 8.30
C LEU A 209 -12.96 14.66 9.38
N ARG A 210 -14.22 14.77 9.03
CA ARG A 210 -15.27 15.04 10.03
C ARG A 210 -15.43 13.87 11.00
N THR A 211 -15.40 14.16 12.28
CA THR A 211 -15.72 13.20 13.34
C THR A 211 -17.18 12.78 13.32
N HIS A 212 -18.03 13.60 12.72
CA HIS A 212 -19.47 13.36 12.60
C HIS A 212 -19.84 12.98 11.18
N ILE A 213 -20.09 11.69 10.95
CA ILE A 213 -20.61 11.17 9.67
C ILE A 213 -22.06 11.60 9.54
N PRO A 214 -22.47 12.24 8.43
CA PRO A 214 -23.85 12.63 8.19
C PRO A 214 -24.83 11.46 8.35
N PRO A 215 -26.03 11.69 8.89
CA PRO A 215 -27.02 10.61 9.15
C PRO A 215 -27.33 9.75 7.92
N GLU A 216 -27.39 10.36 6.75
CA GLU A 216 -27.65 9.67 5.48
C GLU A 216 -26.58 8.65 5.11
N HIS A 217 -25.33 8.85 5.56
CA HIS A 217 -24.22 7.92 5.33
C HIS A 217 -24.11 6.84 6.43
N ARG A 218 -24.95 6.93 7.47
CA ARG A 218 -25.02 5.96 8.58
C ARG A 218 -26.32 5.18 8.61
N ALA A 219 -27.18 5.38 7.62
CA ALA A 219 -28.46 4.67 7.53
C ALA A 219 -28.25 3.21 7.05
N PRO A 220 -29.14 2.29 7.43
CA PRO A 220 -29.16 0.94 6.86
C PRO A 220 -29.13 0.96 5.33
N GLY A 221 -28.35 0.07 4.73
CA GLY A 221 -28.09 0.03 3.30
C GLY A 221 -26.92 0.89 2.81
N THR A 222 -26.28 1.64 3.70
CA THR A 222 -24.99 2.32 3.39
C THR A 222 -23.80 1.48 3.85
N TRP A 223 -22.67 1.60 3.15
CA TRP A 223 -21.45 0.87 3.52
C TRP A 223 -21.02 1.13 4.97
N MET A 224 -21.06 2.39 5.41
CA MET A 224 -20.63 2.75 6.77
C MET A 224 -21.49 2.12 7.87
N HIS A 225 -22.79 1.90 7.59
CA HIS A 225 -23.68 1.21 8.51
C HIS A 225 -23.49 -0.31 8.42
N ASP A 226 -23.63 -0.86 7.21
CA ASP A 226 -23.72 -2.32 7.01
C ASP A 226 -22.38 -3.02 7.26
N ALA A 227 -21.26 -2.31 7.08
CA ALA A 227 -19.93 -2.84 7.40
C ALA A 227 -19.70 -3.04 8.90
N LEU A 228 -20.52 -2.45 9.78
CA LEU A 228 -20.41 -2.68 11.24
C LEU A 228 -20.74 -4.11 11.64
N ASP A 229 -21.53 -4.82 10.83
CA ASP A 229 -21.78 -6.26 11.02
C ASP A 229 -20.55 -7.13 10.70
N LEU A 230 -19.57 -6.56 10.01
CA LEU A 230 -18.37 -7.24 9.54
C LEU A 230 -17.11 -6.80 10.28
N ARG A 231 -17.07 -5.54 10.71
CA ARG A 231 -15.95 -4.93 11.44
C ARG A 231 -16.42 -3.70 12.22
N ASP A 232 -15.78 -3.43 13.36
CA ASP A 232 -16.00 -2.22 14.17
C ASP A 232 -14.69 -1.47 14.49
N GLN A 233 -13.55 -1.97 14.00
CA GLN A 233 -12.24 -1.39 14.22
C GLN A 233 -11.55 -1.09 12.90
N TRP A 234 -11.02 0.13 12.78
CA TRP A 234 -10.16 0.56 11.70
C TRP A 234 -9.31 1.76 12.13
N THR A 235 -8.25 2.00 11.38
CA THR A 235 -7.47 3.23 11.46
C THR A 235 -7.30 3.81 10.06
N SER A 236 -7.19 5.13 9.99
CA SER A 236 -6.89 5.86 8.77
C SER A 236 -5.63 6.69 8.98
N ARG A 237 -4.70 6.63 8.02
CA ARG A 237 -3.54 7.51 7.95
C ARG A 237 -3.68 8.42 6.76
N LEU A 238 -3.53 9.72 6.98
CA LEU A 238 -3.41 10.66 5.87
C LEU A 238 -1.92 10.76 5.50
N LEU A 239 -1.61 10.37 4.27
CA LEU A 239 -0.25 10.31 3.74
C LEU A 239 -0.06 11.33 2.63
N ARG A 240 1.16 11.83 2.48
CA ARG A 240 1.60 12.67 1.38
C ARG A 240 2.84 12.04 0.75
N THR A 241 2.80 11.79 -0.54
CA THR A 241 3.97 11.26 -1.25
C THR A 241 5.14 12.26 -1.22
N SER A 242 6.36 11.75 -1.27
CA SER A 242 7.50 12.57 -1.69
C SER A 242 7.36 12.95 -3.16
N ALA A 243 8.00 14.03 -3.56
CA ALA A 243 7.95 14.54 -4.94
C ALA A 243 8.56 13.59 -5.99
N TRP A 244 9.21 12.52 -5.55
CA TRP A 244 9.88 11.52 -6.37
C TRP A 244 9.36 10.09 -6.16
N SER A 245 8.32 9.90 -5.36
CA SER A 245 7.71 8.58 -5.12
C SER A 245 7.32 7.93 -6.45
N PRO A 246 7.71 6.68 -6.76
CA PRO A 246 7.45 6.09 -8.07
C PRO A 246 5.97 6.06 -8.45
N LEU A 247 5.09 5.79 -7.50
CA LEU A 247 3.65 5.95 -7.64
C LEU A 247 3.16 7.14 -6.82
N TYR A 248 2.26 7.95 -7.41
CA TYR A 248 1.75 9.19 -6.83
C TYR A 248 0.35 9.54 -7.34
#